data_4c061365839a1b3fd2657369b4c428ee
#
_entry.id   4c061365839a1b3fd2657369b4c428ee
#
_cell.length_a   1.000
_cell.length_b   1.000
_cell.length_c   1.000
_cell.angle_alpha   90.00
_cell.angle_beta   90.00
_cell.angle_gamma   90.00
#
_symmetry.space_group_name_H-M   'P 1'
#
loop_
_entity.id
_entity.type
_entity.pdbx_description
1 polymer ?
#
loop_
_entity_poly.entity_id
_entity_poly.type
_entity_poly.pdbx_seq_one_letter_code
_entity_poly.pdbx_strand_id
1 'polypeptide(L)'
;MYYKGDQNGEKALQFGDPSEAVPFQNKVLAFRALKQGLRYSYENWRMWTNYMVVSMDVGELQESCRALGRVVELTADKVGVLAVDEDVLERLVDAVIKAVPKPEVTTANITDQTQTPNEGHGIHKNVLLLLEQTILPRLSSPRIFRAYARLLSWKNQWDDAIKAYLDAYRCSSAGTFQRGEIETEDWRAAVAEVEEIVDVLRNFGPLVEGYKWRLQGHSIVRTFLGRSREFEDEPEWQRLVGLQSGLRNDSA
;
A
#
# COMPACT_ATOMS: atom_id res chain seq x y z
N MET A 1 16.64 -11.56 21.53
CA MET A 1 17.80 -10.67 21.67
C MET A 1 18.83 -11.38 22.50
N TYR A 2 20.01 -11.60 21.93
CA TYR A 2 21.07 -12.36 22.58
C TYR A 2 22.16 -11.39 22.98
N TYR A 3 22.62 -11.50 24.20
CA TYR A 3 23.78 -10.77 24.65
C TYR A 3 25.01 -11.66 24.57
N LYS A 4 26.10 -11.15 24.10
CA LYS A 4 27.38 -11.84 24.18
C LYS A 4 27.98 -11.57 25.54
N GLY A 5 28.18 -12.59 26.35
CA GLY A 5 28.79 -12.45 27.67
C GLY A 5 30.16 -11.82 27.57
N ASP A 6 30.40 -10.92 28.51
CA ASP A 6 31.74 -10.41 28.74
C ASP A 6 32.60 -11.46 29.46
N GLN A 7 33.83 -11.12 29.74
CA GLN A 7 34.78 -12.03 30.37
C GLN A 7 34.40 -12.47 31.80
N ASN A 8 33.28 -12.00 32.37
CA ASN A 8 32.80 -12.32 33.71
C ASN A 8 31.77 -13.44 33.76
N GLY A 9 31.56 -14.18 32.67
CA GLY A 9 30.75 -15.40 32.70
C GLY A 9 29.25 -15.22 32.58
N GLU A 10 28.74 -14.03 32.29
CA GLU A 10 27.34 -13.83 31.91
C GLU A 10 27.12 -14.41 30.50
N LYS A 11 26.22 -15.39 30.40
CA LYS A 11 25.87 -16.00 29.11
C LYS A 11 25.16 -15.01 28.22
N ALA A 12 25.85 -14.55 27.19
CA ALA A 12 25.25 -13.80 26.11
C ALA A 12 24.20 -14.66 25.41
N LEU A 13 23.02 -14.11 25.23
CA LEU A 13 22.04 -14.65 24.31
C LEU A 13 22.59 -14.47 22.89
N GLN A 14 22.94 -15.56 22.22
CA GLN A 14 23.33 -15.50 20.80
C GLN A 14 22.07 -15.38 19.93
N PHE A 15 22.04 -14.41 19.06
CA PHE A 15 21.11 -14.45 17.93
C PHE A 15 21.58 -15.57 17.01
N GLY A 16 20.67 -16.47 16.65
CA GLY A 16 20.90 -17.40 15.57
C GLY A 16 21.23 -16.64 14.29
N ASP A 17 21.89 -17.32 13.36
CA ASP A 17 22.20 -16.77 12.05
C ASP A 17 20.94 -16.15 11.45
N PRO A 18 20.94 -14.87 11.00
CA PRO A 18 19.80 -14.23 10.39
C PRO A 18 19.29 -14.94 9.13
N SER A 19 20.06 -15.90 8.59
CA SER A 19 19.63 -16.76 7.49
C SER A 19 18.74 -17.93 7.93
N GLU A 20 18.67 -18.24 9.23
CA GLU A 20 17.87 -19.36 9.73
C GLU A 20 16.42 -18.93 9.96
N ALA A 21 15.51 -19.42 9.12
CA ALA A 21 14.08 -19.12 9.23
C ALA A 21 13.54 -19.59 10.57
N VAL A 22 13.01 -18.67 11.37
CA VAL A 22 12.41 -18.99 12.68
C VAL A 22 11.28 -20.01 12.51
N PRO A 23 11.33 -21.17 13.21
CA PRO A 23 10.28 -22.17 13.12
C PRO A 23 8.89 -21.60 13.39
N PHE A 24 7.89 -22.02 12.63
CA PHE A 24 6.51 -21.52 12.75
C PHE A 24 5.96 -21.63 14.18
N GLN A 25 6.29 -22.70 14.89
CA GLN A 25 5.89 -22.88 16.29
C GLN A 25 6.39 -21.76 17.20
N ASN A 26 7.62 -21.28 16.99
CA ASN A 26 8.19 -20.18 17.75
C ASN A 26 7.46 -18.85 17.45
N LYS A 27 7.02 -18.65 16.21
CA LYS A 27 6.21 -17.50 15.83
C LYS A 27 4.84 -17.51 16.53
N VAL A 28 4.19 -18.68 16.60
CA VAL A 28 2.92 -18.85 17.34
C VAL A 28 3.09 -18.58 18.84
N LEU A 29 4.19 -19.04 19.44
CA LEU A 29 4.49 -18.75 20.85
C LEU A 29 4.72 -17.25 21.08
N ALA A 30 5.51 -16.60 20.20
CA ALA A 30 5.75 -15.17 20.24
C ALA A 30 4.43 -14.37 20.10
N PHE A 31 3.55 -14.76 19.18
CA PHE A 31 2.24 -14.18 19.01
C PHE A 31 1.42 -14.22 20.30
N ARG A 32 1.34 -15.38 20.96
CA ARG A 32 0.60 -15.54 22.21
C ARG A 32 1.20 -14.71 23.34
N ALA A 33 2.52 -14.70 23.47
CA ALA A 33 3.23 -13.95 24.49
C ALA A 33 3.01 -12.43 24.33
N LEU A 34 3.14 -11.92 23.09
CA LEU A 34 2.88 -10.50 22.77
C LEU A 34 1.42 -10.14 23.02
N LYS A 35 0.47 -10.99 22.62
CA LYS A 35 -0.97 -10.77 22.87
C LYS A 35 -1.27 -10.65 24.36
N GLN A 36 -0.62 -11.46 25.19
CA GLN A 36 -0.77 -11.37 26.63
C GLN A 36 -0.06 -10.15 27.21
N GLY A 37 1.15 -9.83 26.75
CA GLY A 37 1.91 -8.65 27.19
C GLY A 37 1.19 -7.33 26.91
N LEU A 38 0.49 -7.22 25.77
CA LEU A 38 -0.30 -6.04 25.40
C LEU A 38 -1.45 -5.74 26.38
N ARG A 39 -1.94 -6.73 27.14
CA ARG A 39 -2.94 -6.49 28.20
C ARG A 39 -2.39 -5.61 29.34
N TYR A 40 -1.08 -5.66 29.57
CA TYR A 40 -0.40 -4.89 30.63
C TYR A 40 0.29 -3.64 30.10
N SER A 41 0.54 -3.55 28.79
CA SER A 41 1.31 -2.46 28.17
C SER A 41 0.62 -1.96 26.90
N TYR A 42 -0.65 -1.60 27.03
CA TYR A 42 -1.52 -1.22 25.90
C TYR A 42 -1.05 0.02 25.12
N GLU A 43 -0.34 0.96 25.79
CA GLU A 43 0.19 2.18 25.17
C GLU A 43 1.59 2.00 24.58
N ASN A 44 2.17 0.80 24.64
CA ASN A 44 3.50 0.52 24.11
C ASN A 44 3.44 0.24 22.59
N TRP A 45 3.68 1.28 21.80
CA TRP A 45 3.64 1.17 20.34
C TRP A 45 4.65 0.15 19.78
N ARG A 46 5.83 -0.03 20.41
CA ARG A 46 6.83 -1.04 19.99
C ARG A 46 6.32 -2.47 20.17
N MET A 47 5.56 -2.73 21.23
CA MET A 47 4.91 -4.04 21.38
C MET A 47 3.84 -4.25 20.32
N TRP A 48 3.07 -3.22 19.98
CA TRP A 48 2.09 -3.29 18.90
C TRP A 48 2.74 -3.52 17.55
N THR A 49 3.88 -2.87 17.24
CA THR A 49 4.65 -3.12 16.00
C THR A 49 5.13 -4.57 15.93
N ASN A 50 5.73 -5.10 17.00
CA ASN A 50 6.16 -6.50 17.04
C ASN A 50 4.97 -7.46 16.89
N TYR A 51 3.85 -7.15 17.56
CA TYR A 51 2.63 -7.95 17.47
C TYR A 51 2.05 -7.95 16.06
N MET A 52 2.05 -6.80 15.38
CA MET A 52 1.61 -6.65 13.99
C MET A 52 2.40 -7.59 13.05
N VAL A 53 3.73 -7.51 13.10
CA VAL A 53 4.61 -8.32 12.24
C VAL A 53 4.40 -9.82 12.51
N VAL A 54 4.41 -10.23 13.79
CA VAL A 54 4.23 -11.64 14.15
C VAL A 54 2.81 -12.14 13.79
N SER A 55 1.78 -11.29 13.92
CA SER A 55 0.42 -11.62 13.48
C SER A 55 0.35 -11.89 11.98
N MET A 56 1.03 -11.08 11.15
CA MET A 56 1.16 -11.34 9.71
C MET A 56 1.83 -12.69 9.43
N ASP A 57 2.92 -12.96 10.13
CA ASP A 57 3.72 -14.19 9.92
C ASP A 57 2.97 -15.48 10.31
N VAL A 58 2.04 -15.41 11.26
CA VAL A 58 1.20 -16.56 11.64
C VAL A 58 -0.15 -16.61 10.90
N GLY A 59 -0.44 -15.62 10.03
CA GLY A 59 -1.65 -15.56 9.22
C GLY A 59 -2.87 -14.95 9.92
N GLU A 60 -2.69 -14.36 11.10
CA GLU A 60 -3.75 -13.70 11.88
C GLU A 60 -4.01 -12.26 11.36
N LEU A 61 -4.57 -12.17 10.14
CA LEU A 61 -4.72 -10.90 9.41
C LEU A 61 -5.56 -9.86 10.15
N GLN A 62 -6.61 -10.29 10.88
CA GLN A 62 -7.45 -9.37 11.64
C GLN A 62 -6.67 -8.72 12.80
N GLU A 63 -5.86 -9.50 13.49
CA GLU A 63 -5.03 -9.00 14.57
C GLU A 63 -3.91 -8.09 14.04
N SER A 64 -3.33 -8.41 12.87
CA SER A 64 -2.36 -7.54 12.21
C SER A 64 -2.99 -6.20 11.80
N CYS A 65 -4.18 -6.20 11.22
CA CYS A 65 -4.94 -5.01 10.87
C CYS A 65 -5.21 -4.12 12.10
N ARG A 66 -5.67 -4.73 13.19
CA ARG A 66 -5.91 -4.05 14.47
C ARG A 66 -4.63 -3.43 15.04
N ALA A 67 -3.54 -4.19 15.01
CA ALA A 67 -2.26 -3.75 15.53
C ALA A 67 -1.70 -2.57 14.73
N LEU A 68 -1.79 -2.61 13.38
CA LEU A 68 -1.39 -1.50 12.52
C LEU A 68 -2.19 -0.23 12.85
N GLY A 69 -3.51 -0.34 13.00
CA GLY A 69 -4.34 0.80 13.41
C GLY A 69 -3.88 1.40 14.73
N ARG A 70 -3.57 0.55 15.72
CA ARG A 70 -3.12 1.03 17.02
C ARG A 70 -1.74 1.68 16.99
N VAL A 71 -0.80 1.16 16.19
CA VAL A 71 0.51 1.80 15.96
C VAL A 71 0.32 3.20 15.39
N VAL A 72 -0.51 3.34 14.36
CA VAL A 72 -0.80 4.65 13.74
C VAL A 72 -1.42 5.61 14.74
N GLU A 73 -2.40 5.19 15.53
CA GLU A 73 -3.02 6.03 16.56
C GLU A 73 -2.01 6.54 17.60
N LEU A 74 -1.05 5.70 17.99
CA LEU A 74 -0.07 6.04 19.03
C LEU A 74 1.11 6.88 18.52
N THR A 75 1.38 6.87 17.20
CA THR A 75 2.64 7.39 16.66
C THR A 75 2.47 8.41 15.53
N ALA A 76 1.33 8.47 14.83
CA ALA A 76 1.14 9.32 13.66
C ALA A 76 1.45 10.80 13.93
N ASP A 77 0.99 11.33 15.06
CA ASP A 77 1.21 12.74 15.41
C ASP A 77 2.69 13.07 15.73
N LYS A 78 3.51 12.05 15.97
CA LYS A 78 4.92 12.22 16.35
C LYS A 78 5.88 12.00 15.19
N VAL A 79 5.59 11.02 14.35
CA VAL A 79 6.52 10.55 13.31
C VAL A 79 5.94 10.63 11.89
N GLY A 80 4.70 11.09 11.74
CA GLY A 80 4.04 11.23 10.44
C GLY A 80 3.95 9.90 9.69
N VAL A 81 4.30 9.91 8.39
CA VAL A 81 4.20 8.73 7.51
C VAL A 81 4.98 7.53 8.03
N LEU A 82 6.07 7.73 8.79
CA LEU A 82 6.84 6.65 9.41
C LEU A 82 6.05 5.86 10.48
N ALA A 83 4.86 6.32 10.86
CA ALA A 83 3.95 5.56 11.72
C ALA A 83 3.38 4.30 11.05
N VAL A 84 3.38 4.26 9.71
CA VAL A 84 2.90 3.11 8.93
C VAL A 84 4.10 2.33 8.41
N ASP A 85 4.14 1.05 8.73
CA ASP A 85 4.98 0.10 8.01
C ASP A 85 4.29 -0.22 6.68
N GLU A 86 4.74 0.46 5.61
CA GLU A 86 4.13 0.35 4.28
C GLU A 86 4.26 -1.05 3.69
N ASP A 87 5.34 -1.78 4.01
CA ASP A 87 5.54 -3.16 3.56
C ASP A 87 4.51 -4.10 4.21
N VAL A 88 4.24 -3.90 5.51
CA VAL A 88 3.19 -4.66 6.21
C VAL A 88 1.81 -4.31 5.65
N LEU A 89 1.53 -3.03 5.38
CA LEU A 89 0.26 -2.61 4.80
C LEU A 89 0.04 -3.25 3.42
N GLU A 90 1.04 -3.23 2.53
CA GLU A 90 0.95 -3.85 1.22
C GLU A 90 0.73 -5.37 1.31
N ARG A 91 1.50 -6.05 2.18
CA ARG A 91 1.31 -7.50 2.44
C ARG A 91 -0.07 -7.80 2.99
N LEU A 92 -0.62 -6.95 3.87
CA LEU A 92 -1.96 -7.12 4.42
C LEU A 92 -3.03 -6.99 3.33
N VAL A 93 -2.93 -5.97 2.48
CA VAL A 93 -3.84 -5.78 1.34
C VAL A 93 -3.75 -6.96 0.38
N ASP A 94 -2.54 -7.42 0.04
CA ASP A 94 -2.33 -8.59 -0.82
C ASP A 94 -2.91 -9.88 -0.23
N ALA A 95 -2.70 -10.10 1.06
CA ALA A 95 -3.25 -11.26 1.75
C ALA A 95 -4.79 -11.24 1.73
N VAL A 96 -5.39 -10.07 1.92
CA VAL A 96 -6.85 -9.91 1.85
C VAL A 96 -7.38 -10.19 0.44
N ILE A 97 -6.74 -9.63 -0.59
CA ILE A 97 -7.13 -9.84 -1.99
C ILE A 97 -7.01 -11.31 -2.39
N LYS A 98 -6.00 -12.02 -1.89
CA LYS A 98 -5.78 -13.45 -2.17
C LYS A 98 -6.70 -14.37 -1.38
N ALA A 99 -6.99 -14.03 -0.11
CA ALA A 99 -7.77 -14.88 0.78
C ALA A 99 -9.29 -14.82 0.53
N VAL A 100 -9.77 -13.72 -0.05
CA VAL A 100 -11.20 -13.52 -0.28
C VAL A 100 -11.47 -13.56 -1.78
N PRO A 101 -12.35 -14.44 -2.28
CA PRO A 101 -12.71 -14.47 -3.70
C PRO A 101 -13.29 -13.11 -4.11
N LYS A 102 -12.94 -12.70 -5.34
CA LYS A 102 -13.41 -11.43 -5.90
C LYS A 102 -14.95 -11.40 -5.85
N PRO A 103 -15.57 -10.32 -5.38
CA PRO A 103 -17.01 -10.19 -5.40
C PRO A 103 -17.50 -10.25 -6.86
N GLU A 104 -18.17 -11.32 -7.23
CA GLU A 104 -18.81 -11.42 -8.54
C GLU A 104 -19.92 -10.38 -8.60
N VAL A 105 -20.01 -9.67 -9.73
CA VAL A 105 -21.12 -8.77 -10.04
C VAL A 105 -22.33 -9.65 -10.39
N THR A 106 -22.96 -10.21 -9.37
CA THR A 106 -24.18 -11.00 -9.55
C THR A 106 -25.35 -10.03 -9.66
N THR A 107 -25.79 -9.78 -10.89
CA THR A 107 -27.17 -9.34 -11.18
C THR A 107 -28.11 -10.53 -10.96
N ALA A 108 -28.34 -10.91 -9.72
CA ALA A 108 -29.36 -11.92 -9.41
C ALA A 108 -29.89 -11.75 -7.97
N ASN A 109 -31.12 -11.34 -7.91
CA ASN A 109 -32.18 -11.59 -6.92
C ASN A 109 -31.80 -12.00 -5.48
N ILE A 110 -32.13 -11.07 -4.61
CA ILE A 110 -32.36 -11.20 -3.17
C ILE A 110 -33.30 -12.37 -2.89
N THR A 111 -32.80 -13.47 -2.39
CA THR A 111 -33.43 -14.41 -1.46
C THR A 111 -32.51 -15.60 -1.22
N ASP A 112 -31.65 -15.54 -0.23
CA ASP A 112 -31.56 -16.61 0.77
C ASP A 112 -30.58 -16.18 1.90
N GLN A 113 -31.17 -15.95 3.08
CA GLN A 113 -30.42 -15.67 4.29
C GLN A 113 -30.12 -16.99 4.99
N THR A 114 -29.04 -17.64 4.60
CA THR A 114 -28.39 -18.64 5.45
C THR A 114 -26.88 -18.41 5.37
N GLN A 115 -26.44 -17.35 6.06
CA GLN A 115 -25.02 -17.05 6.22
C GLN A 115 -24.46 -17.88 7.37
N THR A 116 -23.69 -18.90 7.03
CA THR A 116 -22.63 -19.38 7.92
C THR A 116 -21.63 -18.22 8.12
N PRO A 117 -21.17 -17.93 9.35
CA PRO A 117 -20.20 -16.87 9.58
C PRO A 117 -18.84 -17.29 9.01
N ASN A 118 -18.58 -16.94 7.76
CA ASN A 118 -17.30 -17.16 7.12
C ASN A 118 -16.38 -16.03 7.58
N GLU A 119 -15.45 -16.33 8.46
CA GLU A 119 -14.52 -15.37 9.10
C GLU A 119 -13.70 -14.52 8.09
N GLY A 120 -13.60 -14.95 6.83
CA GLY A 120 -12.96 -14.20 5.76
C GLY A 120 -13.71 -12.97 5.26
N HIS A 121 -15.03 -12.91 5.41
CA HIS A 121 -15.84 -11.83 4.82
C HIS A 121 -15.73 -10.48 5.55
N GLY A 122 -15.15 -10.43 6.73
CA GLY A 122 -15.00 -9.20 7.53
C GLY A 122 -13.66 -8.48 7.33
N ILE A 123 -12.59 -9.19 6.97
CA ILE A 123 -11.25 -8.62 6.97
C ILE A 123 -11.08 -7.49 5.96
N HIS A 124 -11.62 -7.62 4.74
CA HIS A 124 -11.55 -6.56 3.72
C HIS A 124 -12.24 -5.27 4.17
N LYS A 125 -13.35 -5.38 4.91
CA LYS A 125 -14.04 -4.21 5.49
C LYS A 125 -13.17 -3.56 6.57
N ASN A 126 -12.52 -4.36 7.41
CA ASN A 126 -11.66 -3.85 8.47
C ASN A 126 -10.43 -3.13 7.91
N VAL A 127 -9.80 -3.70 6.86
CA VAL A 127 -8.66 -3.04 6.19
C VAL A 127 -9.10 -1.77 5.48
N LEU A 128 -10.27 -1.76 4.84
CA LEU A 128 -10.83 -0.57 4.20
C LEU A 128 -11.11 0.53 5.24
N LEU A 129 -11.78 0.19 6.34
CA LEU A 129 -12.04 1.12 7.44
C LEU A 129 -10.75 1.65 8.07
N LEU A 130 -9.74 0.79 8.24
CA LEU A 130 -8.42 1.20 8.73
C LEU A 130 -7.80 2.25 7.81
N LEU A 131 -7.82 2.00 6.49
CA LEU A 131 -7.31 2.96 5.51
C LEU A 131 -8.09 4.26 5.54
N GLU A 132 -9.42 4.22 5.41
CA GLU A 132 -10.28 5.40 5.28
C GLU A 132 -10.40 6.23 6.56
N GLN A 133 -10.46 5.59 7.72
CA GLN A 133 -10.74 6.30 8.98
C GLN A 133 -9.50 6.59 9.80
N THR A 134 -8.44 5.80 9.64
CA THR A 134 -7.26 5.92 10.52
C THR A 134 -6.03 6.40 9.77
N ILE A 135 -5.72 5.83 8.60
CA ILE A 135 -4.46 6.10 7.89
C ILE A 135 -4.59 7.34 7.00
N LEU A 136 -5.47 7.32 6.01
CA LEU A 136 -5.59 8.38 5.00
C LEU A 136 -5.90 9.77 5.57
N PRO A 137 -6.69 9.95 6.65
CA PRO A 137 -6.91 11.27 7.22
C PRO A 137 -5.68 11.90 7.88
N ARG A 138 -4.66 11.10 8.18
CA ARG A 138 -3.48 11.53 8.92
C ARG A 138 -2.20 11.49 8.10
N LEU A 139 -2.14 10.60 7.11
CA LEU A 139 -0.90 10.23 6.44
C LEU A 139 -1.11 10.17 4.93
N SER A 140 -0.18 10.76 4.19
CA SER A 140 -0.19 10.77 2.72
C SER A 140 1.13 10.24 2.20
N SER A 141 1.08 9.09 1.51
CA SER A 141 2.23 8.47 0.84
C SER A 141 1.77 7.82 -0.45
N PRO A 142 2.59 7.83 -1.52
CA PRO A 142 2.27 7.14 -2.76
C PRO A 142 1.94 5.66 -2.55
N ARG A 143 2.68 4.97 -1.68
CA ARG A 143 2.50 3.54 -1.39
C ARG A 143 1.18 3.28 -0.65
N ILE A 144 0.82 4.12 0.32
CA ILE A 144 -0.46 4.03 1.05
C ILE A 144 -1.64 4.19 0.07
N PHE A 145 -1.59 5.21 -0.81
CA PHE A 145 -2.63 5.43 -1.81
C PHE A 145 -2.71 4.29 -2.83
N ARG A 146 -1.57 3.72 -3.27
CA ARG A 146 -1.56 2.54 -4.16
C ARG A 146 -2.18 1.32 -3.48
N ALA A 147 -1.85 1.05 -2.22
CA ALA A 147 -2.45 -0.04 -1.45
C ALA A 147 -3.98 0.10 -1.34
N TYR A 148 -4.45 1.32 -1.05
CA TYR A 148 -5.87 1.64 -1.02
C TYR A 148 -6.54 1.46 -2.38
N ALA A 149 -5.95 1.99 -3.45
CA ALA A 149 -6.44 1.87 -4.82
C ALA A 149 -6.56 0.41 -5.27
N ARG A 150 -5.59 -0.45 -4.90
CA ARG A 150 -5.63 -1.89 -5.20
C ARG A 150 -6.80 -2.59 -4.51
N LEU A 151 -7.11 -2.24 -3.26
CA LEU A 151 -8.25 -2.78 -2.54
C LEU A 151 -9.59 -2.33 -3.17
N LEU A 152 -9.67 -1.06 -3.58
CA LEU A 152 -10.85 -0.52 -4.28
C LEU A 152 -11.04 -1.18 -5.66
N SER A 153 -9.95 -1.37 -6.43
CA SER A 153 -9.96 -2.07 -7.72
C SER A 153 -10.45 -3.52 -7.56
N TRP A 154 -10.01 -4.20 -6.51
CA TRP A 154 -10.48 -5.55 -6.20
C TRP A 154 -11.99 -5.57 -5.92
N LYS A 155 -12.53 -4.52 -5.26
CA LYS A 155 -13.97 -4.35 -5.02
C LYS A 155 -14.77 -3.90 -6.26
N ASN A 156 -14.14 -3.69 -7.41
CA ASN A 156 -14.73 -3.09 -8.62
C ASN A 156 -15.23 -1.65 -8.43
N GLN A 157 -14.70 -0.92 -7.44
CA GLN A 157 -14.98 0.50 -7.22
C GLN A 157 -13.99 1.34 -8.06
N TRP A 158 -14.17 1.30 -9.40
CA TRP A 158 -13.21 1.81 -10.37
C TRP A 158 -13.00 3.32 -10.29
N ASP A 159 -14.06 4.09 -10.08
CA ASP A 159 -13.97 5.56 -9.98
C ASP A 159 -13.12 5.98 -8.76
N ASP A 160 -13.38 5.38 -7.61
CA ASP A 160 -12.62 5.69 -6.39
C ASP A 160 -11.19 5.12 -6.45
N ALA A 161 -11.01 3.97 -7.12
CA ALA A 161 -9.69 3.42 -7.37
C ALA A 161 -8.84 4.35 -8.24
N ILE A 162 -9.40 4.90 -9.33
CA ILE A 162 -8.71 5.88 -10.19
C ILE A 162 -8.33 7.12 -9.38
N LYS A 163 -9.24 7.66 -8.56
CA LYS A 163 -8.95 8.81 -7.69
C LYS A 163 -7.77 8.52 -6.76
N ALA A 164 -7.78 7.36 -6.11
CA ALA A 164 -6.69 6.96 -5.21
C ALA A 164 -5.35 6.77 -5.94
N TYR A 165 -5.33 6.21 -7.16
CA TYR A 165 -4.11 6.16 -7.99
C TYR A 165 -3.63 7.55 -8.40
N LEU A 166 -4.54 8.47 -8.72
CA LEU A 166 -4.18 9.85 -9.02
C LEU A 166 -3.61 10.58 -7.79
N ASP A 167 -4.14 10.30 -6.60
CA ASP A 167 -3.59 10.85 -5.36
C ASP A 167 -2.21 10.25 -5.05
N ALA A 168 -1.99 8.96 -5.32
CA ALA A 168 -0.67 8.35 -5.26
C ALA A 168 0.34 9.06 -6.18
N TYR A 169 -0.05 9.31 -7.44
CA TYR A 169 0.77 10.05 -8.39
C TYR A 169 1.05 11.49 -7.92
N ARG A 170 0.06 12.19 -7.37
CA ARG A 170 0.25 13.57 -6.86
C ARG A 170 1.24 13.66 -5.71
N CYS A 171 1.32 12.61 -4.89
CA CYS A 171 2.25 12.53 -3.76
C CYS A 171 3.63 11.96 -4.15
N SER A 172 3.77 11.40 -5.35
CA SER A 172 5.00 10.77 -5.83
C SER A 172 6.02 11.80 -6.32
N SER A 173 7.25 11.35 -6.58
CA SER A 173 8.31 12.19 -7.14
C SER A 173 7.90 12.77 -8.49
N ALA A 174 7.26 11.99 -9.37
CA ALA A 174 6.75 12.46 -10.65
C ALA A 174 5.70 13.58 -10.52
N GLY A 175 4.88 13.54 -9.47
CA GLY A 175 3.86 14.56 -9.21
C GLY A 175 4.40 15.85 -8.59
N THR A 176 5.50 15.79 -7.85
CA THR A 176 5.96 16.86 -6.96
C THR A 176 7.22 17.59 -7.41
N PHE A 177 8.11 16.97 -8.23
CA PHE A 177 9.37 17.61 -8.61
C PHE A 177 9.16 18.92 -9.37
N GLN A 178 10.11 19.87 -9.21
CA GLN A 178 10.17 21.11 -9.96
C GLN A 178 11.30 21.07 -10.98
N ARG A 179 11.22 21.98 -11.96
CA ARG A 179 12.21 22.06 -13.04
C ARG A 179 13.61 22.36 -12.46
N GLY A 180 14.59 21.54 -12.86
CA GLY A 180 15.98 21.66 -12.42
C GLY A 180 16.30 21.13 -11.03
N GLU A 181 15.34 20.46 -10.37
CA GLU A 181 15.53 19.89 -9.03
C GLU A 181 15.71 18.38 -9.02
N ILE A 182 15.60 17.72 -10.18
CA ILE A 182 15.63 16.25 -10.26
C ILE A 182 16.89 15.78 -11.00
N GLU A 183 17.54 14.77 -10.44
CA GLU A 183 18.66 14.09 -11.10
C GLU A 183 18.16 13.10 -12.15
N THR A 184 19.02 12.71 -13.10
CA THR A 184 18.64 11.85 -14.23
C THR A 184 18.07 10.49 -13.81
N GLU A 185 18.63 9.89 -12.76
CA GLU A 185 18.16 8.59 -12.27
C GLU A 185 16.76 8.70 -11.61
N ASP A 186 16.57 9.72 -10.78
CA ASP A 186 15.29 10.00 -10.15
C ASP A 186 14.24 10.40 -11.19
N TRP A 187 14.65 11.15 -12.23
CA TRP A 187 13.78 11.45 -13.35
C TRP A 187 13.34 10.19 -14.11
N ARG A 188 14.23 9.22 -14.35
CA ARG A 188 13.84 7.94 -14.97
C ARG A 188 12.86 7.16 -14.11
N ALA A 189 13.05 7.16 -12.79
CA ALA A 189 12.08 6.58 -11.87
C ALA A 189 10.73 7.30 -11.94
N ALA A 190 10.73 8.64 -12.02
CA ALA A 190 9.53 9.43 -12.18
C ALA A 190 8.83 9.20 -13.53
N VAL A 191 9.57 8.92 -14.62
CA VAL A 191 8.98 8.49 -15.91
C VAL A 191 8.18 7.20 -15.74
N ALA A 192 8.72 6.21 -15.03
CA ALA A 192 8.01 4.96 -14.77
C ALA A 192 6.70 5.18 -14.00
N GLU A 193 6.67 6.13 -13.05
CA GLU A 193 5.45 6.51 -12.34
C GLU A 193 4.40 7.16 -13.25
N VAL A 194 4.84 7.95 -14.25
CA VAL A 194 3.94 8.54 -15.27
C VAL A 194 3.38 7.45 -16.18
N GLU A 195 4.22 6.51 -16.63
CA GLU A 195 3.79 5.37 -17.44
C GLU A 195 2.78 4.51 -16.66
N GLU A 196 3.05 4.23 -15.37
CA GLU A 196 2.15 3.48 -14.48
C GLU A 196 0.76 4.14 -14.38
N ILE A 197 0.69 5.44 -14.09
CA ILE A 197 -0.62 6.11 -13.97
C ILE A 197 -1.38 6.17 -15.28
N VAL A 198 -0.70 6.31 -16.42
CA VAL A 198 -1.35 6.26 -17.74
C VAL A 198 -1.91 4.86 -18.02
N ASP A 199 -1.18 3.81 -17.66
CA ASP A 199 -1.65 2.42 -17.81
C ASP A 199 -2.84 2.12 -16.88
N VAL A 200 -2.84 2.64 -15.67
CA VAL A 200 -4.01 2.59 -14.76
C VAL A 200 -5.23 3.26 -15.41
N LEU A 201 -5.06 4.46 -15.94
CA LEU A 201 -6.13 5.19 -16.63
C LEU A 201 -6.63 4.44 -17.87
N ARG A 202 -5.74 3.81 -18.63
CA ARG A 202 -6.09 3.00 -19.80
C ARG A 202 -6.89 1.75 -19.44
N ASN A 203 -6.52 1.09 -18.34
CA ASN A 203 -7.15 -0.15 -17.92
C ASN A 203 -8.49 0.07 -17.19
N PHE A 204 -8.58 1.07 -16.34
CA PHE A 204 -9.77 1.30 -15.50
C PHE A 204 -10.69 2.40 -16.03
N GLY A 205 -10.15 3.38 -16.77
CA GLY A 205 -10.93 4.49 -17.29
C GLY A 205 -12.13 4.08 -18.14
N PRO A 206 -12.00 3.10 -19.07
CA PRO A 206 -13.14 2.60 -19.85
C PRO A 206 -14.23 1.91 -19.02
N LEU A 207 -13.92 1.47 -17.79
CA LEU A 207 -14.87 0.83 -16.88
C LEU A 207 -15.75 1.83 -16.12
N VAL A 208 -15.44 3.13 -16.21
CA VAL A 208 -16.19 4.21 -15.56
C VAL A 208 -16.92 5.01 -16.62
N GLU A 209 -18.24 5.01 -16.57
CA GLU A 209 -19.08 5.70 -17.53
C GLU A 209 -18.80 7.22 -17.54
N GLY A 210 -18.60 7.77 -18.74
CA GLY A 210 -18.35 9.21 -18.91
C GLY A 210 -16.98 9.72 -18.46
N TYR A 211 -16.10 8.85 -17.97
CA TYR A 211 -14.79 9.26 -17.50
C TYR A 211 -13.82 9.53 -18.66
N LYS A 212 -13.31 10.76 -18.74
CA LYS A 212 -12.44 11.21 -19.83
C LYS A 212 -10.96 10.85 -19.57
N TRP A 213 -10.67 9.58 -19.41
CA TRP A 213 -9.36 9.07 -19.01
C TRP A 213 -8.22 9.47 -19.98
N ARG A 214 -8.49 9.54 -21.29
CA ARG A 214 -7.50 9.98 -22.29
C ARG A 214 -7.08 11.42 -22.11
N LEU A 215 -8.05 12.32 -21.85
CA LEU A 215 -7.76 13.73 -21.55
C LEU A 215 -6.96 13.87 -20.26
N GLN A 216 -7.29 13.09 -19.24
CA GLN A 216 -6.57 13.08 -17.98
C GLN A 216 -5.14 12.59 -18.17
N GLY A 217 -4.94 11.45 -18.85
CA GLY A 217 -3.61 10.90 -19.16
C GLY A 217 -2.78 11.85 -20.01
N HIS A 218 -3.36 12.41 -21.08
CA HIS A 218 -2.69 13.42 -21.90
C HIS A 218 -2.25 14.66 -21.08
N SER A 219 -3.09 15.14 -20.17
CA SER A 219 -2.77 16.29 -19.30
C SER A 219 -1.61 15.97 -18.36
N ILE A 220 -1.58 14.77 -17.76
CA ILE A 220 -0.50 14.31 -16.88
C ILE A 220 0.82 14.29 -17.65
N VAL A 221 0.87 13.55 -18.78
CA VAL A 221 2.09 13.44 -19.59
C VAL A 221 2.58 14.81 -20.07
N ARG A 222 1.67 15.66 -20.57
CA ARG A 222 2.01 17.02 -21.00
C ARG A 222 2.61 17.86 -19.88
N THR A 223 2.05 17.77 -18.68
CA THR A 223 2.53 18.54 -17.52
C THR A 223 3.92 18.06 -17.10
N PHE A 224 4.13 16.75 -17.09
CA PHE A 224 5.42 16.13 -16.76
C PHE A 224 6.49 16.53 -17.78
N LEU A 225 6.25 16.38 -19.08
CA LEU A 225 7.15 16.82 -20.15
C LEU A 225 7.46 18.33 -20.07
N GLY A 226 6.48 19.15 -19.72
CA GLY A 226 6.68 20.58 -19.56
C GLY A 226 7.66 20.96 -18.44
N ARG A 227 7.74 20.14 -17.37
CA ARG A 227 8.67 20.33 -16.25
C ARG A 227 10.07 19.78 -16.52
N SER A 228 10.18 18.73 -17.33
CA SER A 228 11.40 17.94 -17.54
C SER A 228 12.06 18.18 -18.90
N ARG A 229 11.93 19.37 -19.49
CA ARG A 229 12.50 19.70 -20.82
C ARG A 229 14.02 19.54 -20.93
N GLU A 230 14.72 19.56 -19.82
CA GLU A 230 16.16 19.34 -19.75
C GLU A 230 16.58 17.90 -20.15
N PHE A 231 15.62 16.97 -20.19
CA PHE A 231 15.83 15.57 -20.56
C PHE A 231 15.31 15.25 -21.97
N GLU A 232 15.13 16.22 -22.87
CA GLU A 232 14.60 16.02 -24.23
C GLU A 232 15.43 15.05 -25.08
N ASP A 233 16.73 14.94 -24.79
CA ASP A 233 17.67 14.04 -25.47
C ASP A 233 17.61 12.58 -24.96
N GLU A 234 16.95 12.33 -23.85
CA GLU A 234 16.83 10.99 -23.26
C GLU A 234 15.80 10.12 -24.00
N PRO A 235 16.06 8.80 -24.19
CA PRO A 235 15.15 7.90 -24.89
C PRO A 235 13.78 7.78 -24.22
N GLU A 236 13.72 7.89 -22.90
CA GLU A 236 12.48 7.90 -22.11
C GLU A 236 11.60 9.10 -22.45
N TRP A 237 12.19 10.25 -22.73
CA TRP A 237 11.46 11.42 -23.21
C TRP A 237 10.70 11.12 -24.49
N GLN A 238 11.36 10.52 -25.48
CA GLN A 238 10.74 10.17 -26.76
C GLN A 238 9.60 9.16 -26.59
N ARG A 239 9.73 8.22 -25.66
CA ARG A 239 8.63 7.30 -25.31
C ARG A 239 7.41 8.05 -24.76
N LEU A 240 7.60 9.01 -23.85
CA LEU A 240 6.51 9.83 -23.29
C LEU A 240 5.85 10.71 -24.34
N VAL A 241 6.61 11.28 -25.29
CA VAL A 241 6.07 12.02 -26.44
C VAL A 241 5.21 11.12 -27.33
N GLY A 242 5.67 9.90 -27.59
CA GLY A 242 4.90 8.88 -28.29
C GLY A 242 3.60 8.52 -27.55
N LEU A 243 3.69 8.32 -26.24
CA LEU A 243 2.55 8.04 -25.37
C LEU A 243 1.52 9.19 -25.40
N GLN A 244 1.99 10.45 -25.30
CA GLN A 244 1.14 11.63 -25.39
C GLN A 244 0.39 11.72 -26.73
N SER A 245 1.09 11.45 -27.82
CA SER A 245 0.53 11.48 -29.19
C SER A 245 -0.54 10.38 -29.36
N GLY A 246 -0.32 9.18 -28.82
CA GLY A 246 -1.28 8.07 -28.84
C GLY A 246 -2.57 8.44 -28.09
N LEU A 247 -2.46 9.06 -26.93
CA LEU A 247 -3.62 9.51 -26.13
C LEU A 247 -4.48 10.58 -26.84
N ARG A 248 -3.89 11.33 -27.79
CA ARG A 248 -4.58 12.39 -28.56
C ARG A 248 -5.30 11.82 -29.78
N ASN A 249 -4.69 10.90 -30.51
CA ASN A 249 -5.18 10.44 -31.82
C ASN A 249 -6.43 9.56 -31.75
N ASP A 250 -6.65 8.87 -30.62
CA ASP A 250 -7.85 8.05 -30.41
C ASP A 250 -9.09 8.87 -29.99
N SER A 251 -9.03 10.20 -30.08
CA SER A 251 -10.13 11.12 -29.69
C SER A 251 -10.93 11.64 -30.87
N ALA A 252 -10.67 11.12 -32.10
CA ALA A 252 -11.36 11.50 -33.34
C ALA A 252 -12.47 10.52 -33.71
#